data_53e5a7719e11dba0f5e5f5da0191e1f4
#
_entry.id   53e5a7719e11dba0f5e5f5da0191e1f4
#
_cell.length_a   1.000
_cell.length_b   1.000
_cell.length_c   1.000
_cell.angle_alpha   90.00
_cell.angle_beta   90.00
_cell.angle_gamma   90.00
#
_symmetry.space_group_name_H-M   'P 1'
#
loop_
_entity.id
_entity.type
_entity.pdbx_description
1 polymer ?
#
loop_
_entity_poly.entity_id
_entity_poly.type
_entity_poly.pdbx_seq_one_letter_code
_entity_poly.pdbx_strand_id
1 'polypeptide(L)'
;AYASIHGNTAAAAKKLAEILEAKGAPKVVVADLSRDDMAEVIEDAFRYDRLVLAAATYDAGIFPCMEDFLHHLKAKNYQKRKVAFMENGSWAPMAAKIMKGIVEGFKNIEIVDPVVTIKSTMNDENVKTMEELADNLL
;
A
#
# COMPACT_ATOMS: atom_id res chain seq x y z
N ALA A 1 1.53 -4.61 1.01
CA ALA A 1 2.32 -4.87 -0.22
C ALA A 1 3.03 -3.60 -0.66
N TYR A 2 4.33 -3.65 -0.86
CA TYR A 2 5.09 -2.47 -1.27
C TYR A 2 6.05 -2.75 -2.42
N ALA A 3 6.38 -1.69 -3.16
CA ALA A 3 7.42 -1.70 -4.19
C ALA A 3 8.36 -0.51 -3.93
N SER A 4 9.65 -0.78 -3.76
CA SER A 4 10.63 0.22 -3.35
C SER A 4 11.96 0.02 -4.07
N ILE A 5 12.61 1.13 -4.50
CA ILE A 5 13.98 1.08 -5.06
C ILE A 5 15.01 1.28 -3.95
N HIS A 6 14.85 2.34 -3.17
CA HIS A 6 15.90 2.81 -2.25
C HIS A 6 15.60 2.52 -0.77
N GLY A 7 14.59 1.70 -0.49
CA GLY A 7 14.26 1.30 0.87
C GLY A 7 13.40 2.26 1.67
N ASN A 8 13.16 3.47 1.22
CA ASN A 8 12.35 4.45 1.96
C ASN A 8 10.87 4.03 2.03
N THR A 9 10.33 3.51 0.94
CA THR A 9 8.97 2.98 0.92
C THR A 9 8.88 1.72 1.78
N ALA A 10 9.90 0.86 1.74
CA ALA A 10 9.97 -0.32 2.58
C ALA A 10 9.97 0.06 4.07
N ALA A 11 10.77 1.07 4.46
CA ALA A 11 10.81 1.55 5.83
C ALA A 11 9.44 2.08 6.28
N ALA A 12 8.75 2.81 5.41
CA ALA A 12 7.42 3.33 5.68
C ALA A 12 6.39 2.21 5.85
N ALA A 13 6.44 1.20 4.99
CA ALA A 13 5.55 0.04 5.08
C ALA A 13 5.74 -0.72 6.39
N LYS A 14 6.99 -0.93 6.80
CA LYS A 14 7.32 -1.59 8.07
C LYS A 14 6.87 -0.76 9.27
N LYS A 15 7.01 0.56 9.20
CA LYS A 15 6.56 1.45 10.26
C LYS A 15 5.04 1.39 10.43
N LEU A 16 4.30 1.40 9.34
CA LEU A 16 2.85 1.26 9.39
C LEU A 16 2.45 -0.10 9.98
N ALA A 17 3.14 -1.17 9.61
CA ALA A 17 2.90 -2.50 10.18
C ALA A 17 3.08 -2.51 11.70
N GLU A 18 4.13 -1.88 12.21
CA GLU A 18 4.36 -1.74 13.65
C GLU A 18 3.22 -0.98 14.33
N ILE A 19 2.77 0.10 13.73
CA ILE A 19 1.66 0.90 14.25
C ILE A 19 0.37 0.09 14.31
N LEU A 20 0.07 -0.65 13.25
CA LEU A 20 -1.12 -1.51 13.18
C LEU A 20 -1.09 -2.58 14.27
N GLU A 21 0.05 -3.24 14.46
CA GLU A 21 0.22 -4.25 15.51
C GLU A 21 0.05 -3.64 16.89
N ALA A 22 0.63 -2.46 17.13
CA ALA A 22 0.51 -1.77 18.40
C ALA A 22 -0.94 -1.35 18.70
N LYS A 23 -1.75 -1.10 17.67
CA LYS A 23 -3.15 -0.72 17.83
C LYS A 23 -4.10 -1.93 17.89
N GLY A 24 -3.57 -3.13 17.84
CA GLY A 24 -4.34 -4.35 18.06
C GLY A 24 -4.69 -5.17 16.83
N ALA A 25 -4.09 -4.91 15.69
CA ALA A 25 -4.28 -5.76 14.52
C ALA A 25 -3.78 -7.18 14.85
N PRO A 26 -4.61 -8.21 14.68
CA PRO A 26 -4.24 -9.57 15.11
C PRO A 26 -3.11 -10.16 14.28
N LYS A 27 -2.98 -9.76 13.02
CA LYS A 27 -1.88 -10.18 12.16
C LYS A 27 -1.63 -9.16 11.06
N VAL A 28 -0.36 -8.83 10.84
CA VAL A 28 0.06 -7.96 9.75
C VAL A 28 1.15 -8.67 8.96
N VAL A 29 0.97 -8.79 7.66
CA VAL A 29 1.95 -9.36 6.74
C VAL A 29 2.49 -8.24 5.87
N VAL A 30 3.82 -8.15 5.78
CA VAL A 30 4.50 -7.17 4.92
C VAL A 30 5.12 -7.92 3.75
N ALA A 31 4.79 -7.50 2.54
CA ALA A 31 5.27 -8.16 1.33
C ALA A 31 6.00 -7.18 0.42
N ASP A 32 7.16 -7.60 -0.06
CA ASP A 32 7.98 -6.87 -1.03
C ASP A 32 7.70 -7.43 -2.43
N LEU A 33 6.98 -6.67 -3.25
CA LEU A 33 6.57 -7.13 -4.58
C LEU A 33 7.73 -7.34 -5.55
N SER A 34 8.89 -6.74 -5.28
CA SER A 34 10.07 -6.92 -6.13
C SER A 34 10.86 -8.19 -5.80
N ARG A 35 10.63 -8.81 -4.64
CA ARG A 35 11.40 -9.95 -4.16
C ARG A 35 10.57 -11.18 -3.81
N ASP A 36 9.36 -10.96 -3.27
CA ASP A 36 8.50 -12.06 -2.83
C ASP A 36 7.80 -12.71 -4.02
N ASP A 37 7.43 -13.96 -3.85
CA ASP A 37 6.68 -14.68 -4.88
C ASP A 37 5.31 -14.01 -5.07
N MET A 38 5.03 -13.58 -6.29
CA MET A 38 3.78 -12.89 -6.63
C MET A 38 2.56 -13.73 -6.26
N ALA A 39 2.59 -15.03 -6.48
CA ALA A 39 1.46 -15.91 -6.16
C ALA A 39 1.17 -15.91 -4.65
N GLU A 40 2.20 -15.92 -3.82
CA GLU A 40 2.04 -15.88 -2.36
C GLU A 40 1.48 -14.54 -1.89
N VAL A 41 1.92 -13.44 -2.48
CA VAL A 41 1.43 -12.12 -2.13
C VAL A 41 -0.04 -11.97 -2.52
N ILE A 42 -0.43 -12.48 -3.66
CA ILE A 42 -1.83 -12.50 -4.10
C ILE A 42 -2.68 -13.33 -3.14
N GLU A 43 -2.22 -14.51 -2.74
CA GLU A 43 -2.90 -15.35 -1.75
C GLU A 43 -3.14 -14.59 -0.45
N ASP A 44 -2.12 -13.92 0.06
CA ASP A 44 -2.22 -13.14 1.29
C ASP A 44 -3.22 -11.99 1.13
N ALA A 45 -3.24 -11.31 -0.01
CA ALA A 45 -4.21 -10.25 -0.28
C ALA A 45 -5.65 -10.76 -0.19
N PHE A 46 -5.91 -11.96 -0.69
CA PHE A 46 -7.24 -12.57 -0.61
C PHE A 46 -7.56 -13.13 0.77
N ARG A 47 -6.55 -13.51 1.53
CA ARG A 47 -6.73 -14.08 2.88
C ARG A 47 -7.22 -13.05 3.89
N TYR A 48 -6.76 -11.81 3.76
CA TYR A 48 -7.07 -10.74 4.71
C TYR A 48 -8.07 -9.75 4.11
N ASP A 49 -8.78 -9.05 4.97
CA ASP A 49 -9.84 -8.12 4.55
C ASP A 49 -9.37 -6.67 4.41
N ARG A 50 -8.10 -6.40 4.70
CA ARG A 50 -7.52 -5.07 4.57
C ARG A 50 -6.19 -5.16 3.80
N LEU A 51 -6.00 -4.22 2.88
CA LEU A 51 -4.81 -4.16 2.05
C LEU A 51 -4.26 -2.74 2.04
N VAL A 52 -2.99 -2.59 2.32
CA VAL A 52 -2.28 -1.32 2.16
C VAL A 52 -1.31 -1.46 0.99
N LEU A 53 -1.41 -0.53 0.06
CA LEU A 53 -0.55 -0.48 -1.12
C LEU A 53 0.43 0.69 -0.94
N ALA A 54 1.72 0.38 -0.97
CA ALA A 54 2.77 1.38 -0.80
C ALA A 54 3.74 1.33 -1.98
N ALA A 55 3.90 2.45 -2.66
CA ALA A 55 4.79 2.51 -3.82
C ALA A 55 5.43 3.88 -3.96
N ALA A 56 6.62 3.89 -4.59
CA ALA A 56 7.27 5.12 -5.02
C ALA A 56 6.80 5.48 -6.42
N THR A 57 6.82 6.77 -6.72
CA THR A 57 6.60 7.25 -8.09
C THR A 57 7.82 6.88 -8.93
N TYR A 58 7.58 6.26 -10.06
CA TYR A 58 8.63 5.82 -10.98
C TYR A 58 8.27 6.26 -12.41
N ASP A 59 9.11 7.11 -12.99
CA ASP A 59 8.95 7.58 -14.37
C ASP A 59 7.52 8.09 -14.66
N ALA A 60 7.00 8.94 -13.80
CA ALA A 60 5.63 9.46 -13.82
C ALA A 60 4.54 8.39 -13.69
N GLY A 61 4.90 7.20 -13.18
CA GLY A 61 3.97 6.09 -12.95
C GLY A 61 4.27 5.37 -11.65
N ILE A 62 3.99 4.07 -11.63
CA ILE A 62 4.33 3.19 -10.51
C ILE A 62 5.24 2.07 -11.01
N PHE A 63 5.91 1.39 -10.08
CA PHE A 63 6.75 0.26 -10.44
C PHE A 63 5.95 -0.81 -11.16
N PRO A 64 6.55 -1.43 -12.21
CA PRO A 64 5.86 -2.53 -12.92
C PRO A 64 5.37 -3.64 -12.02
N CYS A 65 6.10 -4.01 -10.97
CA CYS A 65 5.66 -5.06 -10.07
C CYS A 65 4.38 -4.70 -9.28
N MET A 66 4.19 -3.43 -8.90
CA MET A 66 2.96 -2.98 -8.27
C MET A 66 1.81 -2.99 -9.27
N GLU A 67 2.03 -2.49 -10.48
CA GLU A 67 1.02 -2.48 -11.51
C GLU A 67 0.59 -3.91 -11.86
N ASP A 68 1.55 -4.81 -12.00
CA ASP A 68 1.30 -6.23 -12.28
C ASP A 68 0.48 -6.88 -11.17
N PHE A 69 0.83 -6.61 -9.92
CA PHE A 69 0.07 -7.09 -8.75
C PHE A 69 -1.39 -6.63 -8.81
N LEU A 70 -1.61 -5.35 -9.08
CA LEU A 70 -2.97 -4.79 -9.15
C LEU A 70 -3.76 -5.39 -10.31
N HIS A 71 -3.13 -5.63 -11.46
CA HIS A 71 -3.78 -6.27 -12.60
C HIS A 71 -4.16 -7.73 -12.29
N HIS A 72 -3.32 -8.45 -11.55
CA HIS A 72 -3.66 -9.80 -11.09
C HIS A 72 -4.85 -9.80 -10.14
N LEU A 73 -4.89 -8.84 -9.21
CA LEU A 73 -6.03 -8.71 -8.30
C LEU A 73 -7.33 -8.44 -9.07
N LYS A 74 -7.27 -7.57 -10.07
CA LYS A 74 -8.42 -7.25 -10.92
C LYS A 74 -8.91 -8.48 -11.68
N ALA A 75 -7.99 -9.22 -12.29
CA ALA A 75 -8.32 -10.42 -13.05
C ALA A 75 -8.95 -11.51 -12.19
N LYS A 76 -8.64 -11.54 -10.90
CA LYS A 76 -9.17 -12.52 -9.93
C LYS A 76 -10.38 -12.01 -9.15
N ASN A 77 -10.95 -10.87 -9.54
CA ASN A 77 -12.13 -10.27 -8.90
C ASN A 77 -11.95 -9.93 -7.43
N TYR A 78 -10.82 -9.34 -7.09
CA TYR A 78 -10.58 -8.84 -5.76
C TYR A 78 -11.64 -7.81 -5.38
N GLN A 79 -12.39 -8.06 -4.29
CA GLN A 79 -13.54 -7.24 -3.92
C GLN A 79 -13.85 -7.36 -2.42
N LYS A 80 -14.72 -6.46 -1.93
CA LYS A 80 -15.22 -6.48 -0.55
C LYS A 80 -14.09 -6.33 0.47
N ARG A 81 -13.18 -5.40 0.22
CA ARG A 81 -12.02 -5.15 1.07
C ARG A 81 -11.87 -3.67 1.37
N LYS A 82 -11.15 -3.37 2.44
CA LYS A 82 -10.68 -2.02 2.70
C LYS A 82 -9.27 -1.87 2.13
N VAL A 83 -9.05 -0.82 1.36
CA VAL A 83 -7.76 -0.58 0.71
C VAL A 83 -7.27 0.83 1.06
N ALA A 84 -6.02 0.91 1.46
CA ALA A 84 -5.37 2.18 1.80
C ALA A 84 -4.10 2.35 0.99
N PHE A 85 -3.62 3.59 0.89
CA PHE A 85 -2.48 3.92 0.05
C PHE A 85 -1.41 4.69 0.79
N MET A 86 -0.15 4.36 0.49
CA MET A 86 1.01 5.15 0.86
C MET A 86 1.85 5.36 -0.39
N GLU A 87 2.42 6.54 -0.52
CA GLU A 87 3.26 6.87 -1.66
C GLU A 87 4.52 7.57 -1.23
N ASN A 88 5.58 7.42 -2.01
CA ASN A 88 6.83 8.13 -1.83
C ASN A 88 7.23 8.80 -3.15
N GLY A 89 7.52 10.09 -3.10
CA GLY A 89 7.97 10.84 -4.27
C GLY A 89 8.40 12.23 -3.85
N SER A 90 9.64 12.60 -4.15
CA SER A 90 10.16 13.93 -3.80
C SER A 90 9.67 15.01 -4.75
N TRP A 91 9.14 14.62 -5.90
CA TRP A 91 8.82 15.53 -6.99
C TRP A 91 7.52 15.07 -7.63
N ALA A 92 6.45 15.83 -7.49
CA ALA A 92 5.15 15.50 -8.04
C ALA A 92 4.72 14.03 -7.80
N PRO A 93 4.50 13.60 -6.55
CA PRO A 93 4.12 12.20 -6.26
C PRO A 93 2.82 11.82 -6.98
N MET A 94 2.85 10.71 -7.71
CA MET A 94 1.74 10.23 -8.54
C MET A 94 1.30 8.81 -8.22
N ALA A 95 2.09 8.09 -7.40
CA ALA A 95 1.85 6.67 -7.19
C ALA A 95 0.46 6.38 -6.59
N ALA A 96 0.06 7.11 -5.56
CA ALA A 96 -1.24 6.90 -4.93
C ALA A 96 -2.40 7.16 -5.90
N LYS A 97 -2.30 8.20 -6.71
CA LYS A 97 -3.32 8.53 -7.70
C LYS A 97 -3.48 7.42 -8.73
N ILE A 98 -2.37 6.87 -9.21
CA ILE A 98 -2.37 5.79 -10.19
C ILE A 98 -2.94 4.51 -9.59
N MET A 99 -2.49 4.12 -8.40
CA MET A 99 -3.00 2.94 -7.70
C MET A 99 -4.49 3.07 -7.41
N LYS A 100 -4.93 4.22 -6.93
CA LYS A 100 -6.33 4.49 -6.64
C LYS A 100 -7.19 4.38 -7.90
N GLY A 101 -6.71 4.91 -9.03
CA GLY A 101 -7.42 4.81 -10.31
C GLY A 101 -7.64 3.36 -10.73
N ILE A 102 -6.67 2.49 -10.51
CA ILE A 102 -6.81 1.06 -10.84
C ILE A 102 -7.79 0.39 -9.86
N VAL A 103 -7.66 0.66 -8.56
CA VAL A 103 -8.49 0.06 -7.52
C VAL A 103 -9.95 0.49 -7.61
N GLU A 104 -10.22 1.70 -8.08
CA GLU A 104 -11.59 2.18 -8.30
C GLU A 104 -12.37 1.33 -9.30
N GLY A 105 -11.68 0.59 -10.17
CA GLY A 105 -12.30 -0.36 -11.08
C GLY A 105 -12.71 -1.68 -10.43
N PHE A 106 -12.34 -1.93 -9.17
CA PHE A 106 -12.71 -3.13 -8.43
C PHE A 106 -14.09 -2.95 -7.81
N LYS A 107 -14.76 -4.07 -7.52
CA LYS A 107 -16.12 -4.05 -6.93
C LYS A 107 -16.07 -3.98 -5.41
N ASN A 108 -16.91 -3.12 -4.84
CA ASN A 108 -17.13 -3.08 -3.38
C ASN A 108 -15.84 -2.90 -2.58
N ILE A 109 -14.99 -1.99 -3.03
CA ILE A 109 -13.77 -1.61 -2.30
C ILE A 109 -14.04 -0.33 -1.54
N GLU A 110 -13.76 -0.34 -0.24
CA GLU A 110 -13.77 0.85 0.58
C GLU A 110 -12.35 1.41 0.60
N ILE A 111 -12.17 2.61 0.06
CA ILE A 111 -10.88 3.29 0.08
C ILE A 111 -10.78 4.05 1.41
N VAL A 112 -9.74 3.75 2.16
CA VAL A 112 -9.53 4.31 3.51
C VAL A 112 -8.55 5.47 3.44
N ASP A 113 -9.00 6.63 3.91
CA ASP A 113 -8.17 7.83 4.04
C ASP A 113 -7.54 7.89 5.43
N PRO A 114 -6.48 8.66 5.64
CA PRO A 114 -5.80 9.49 4.66
C PRO A 114 -4.78 8.70 3.82
N VAL A 115 -4.41 9.26 2.67
CA VAL A 115 -3.26 8.79 1.91
C VAL A 115 -2.00 9.31 2.59
N VAL A 116 -1.03 8.43 2.85
CA VAL A 116 0.25 8.85 3.43
C VAL A 116 1.21 9.19 2.30
N THR A 117 1.58 10.47 2.19
CA THR A 117 2.52 10.94 1.18
C THR A 117 3.85 11.29 1.82
N ILE A 118 4.90 10.57 1.44
CA ILE A 118 6.25 10.75 1.94
C ILE A 118 7.10 11.39 0.84
N LYS A 119 7.83 12.43 1.19
CA LYS A 119 8.74 13.08 0.25
C LYS A 119 10.16 12.67 0.63
N SER A 120 10.70 11.69 -0.08
CA SER A 120 12.01 11.06 0.13
C SER A 120 12.09 10.26 1.42
N THR A 121 12.22 10.92 2.57
CA THR A 121 12.41 10.27 3.87
C THR A 121 11.22 10.54 4.78
N MET A 122 10.79 9.53 5.51
CA MET A 122 9.71 9.61 6.48
C MET A 122 10.05 10.58 7.62
N ASN A 123 9.09 11.43 7.99
CA ASN A 123 9.22 12.40 9.08
C ASN A 123 8.10 12.20 10.12
N ASP A 124 8.12 13.01 11.20
CA ASP A 124 7.14 12.89 12.28
C ASP A 124 5.71 13.13 11.83
N GLU A 125 5.50 14.02 10.88
CA GLU A 125 4.17 14.30 10.34
C GLU A 125 3.65 13.10 9.57
N ASN A 126 4.51 12.41 8.83
CA ASN A 126 4.14 11.17 8.14
C ASN A 126 3.71 10.10 9.15
N VAL A 127 4.41 9.97 10.27
CA VAL A 127 4.04 9.02 11.32
C VAL A 127 2.68 9.34 11.90
N LYS A 128 2.35 10.61 12.13
CA LYS A 128 1.02 11.01 12.59
C LYS A 128 -0.06 10.65 11.59
N THR A 129 0.20 10.86 10.30
CA THR A 129 -0.73 10.49 9.24
C THR A 129 -0.92 8.97 9.18
N MET A 130 0.17 8.20 9.39
CA MET A 130 0.10 6.74 9.46
C MET A 130 -0.75 6.27 10.64
N GLU A 131 -0.64 6.93 11.79
CA GLU A 131 -1.47 6.59 12.96
C GLU A 131 -2.94 6.84 12.69
N GLU A 132 -3.26 7.95 12.05
CA GLU A 132 -4.64 8.25 11.65
C GLU A 132 -5.16 7.22 10.63
N LEU A 133 -4.36 6.87 9.64
CA LEU A 133 -4.71 5.84 8.68
C LEU A 133 -4.95 4.50 9.37
N ALA A 134 -4.08 4.13 10.31
CA ALA A 134 -4.22 2.89 11.05
C ALA A 134 -5.52 2.84 11.85
N ASP A 135 -5.90 3.94 12.50
CA ASP A 135 -7.16 4.03 13.24
C ASP A 135 -8.36 3.85 12.30
N ASN A 136 -8.31 4.44 11.12
CA ASN A 136 -9.40 4.33 10.14
C ASN A 136 -9.45 2.94 9.48
N LEU A 137 -8.32 2.27 9.38
CA LEU A 137 -8.22 0.95 8.78
C LEU A 137 -8.73 -0.16 9.71
N LEU A 138 -8.52 0.00 11.01
CA LEU A 138 -9.00 -0.93 12.03
C LEU A 138 -10.46 -0.59 12.47
#